data_8ee2583850e37dd9dcec4cba3846227b
#
_entry.id   8ee2583850e37dd9dcec4cba3846227b
#
_cell.length_a   1.000
_cell.length_b   1.000
_cell.length_c   1.000
_cell.angle_alpha   90.00
_cell.angle_beta   90.00
_cell.angle_gamma   90.00
#
_symmetry.space_group_name_H-M   'P 1'
#
loop_
_entity.id
_entity.type
_entity.pdbx_description
1 polymer ?
#
loop_
_entity_poly.entity_id
_entity_poly.type
_entity_poly.pdbx_seq_one_letter_code
_entity_poly.pdbx_strand_id
1 'polypeptide(L)'
;MTTIKEIAEMAEVSMATVSRVLNYDESLNASESTRKKIFAIAQELEYVTTRERRIKKQICQVCIVKGYSEQEELDDPYYFSIRLSIEKSLREENIEYIVISKDRLFDERLNKVDGILAVGIFTTEEIKNFKNMNGNIVFVDSNPQDEAFDSVVINMGRVVKKVLDYLISLGHKEIGYIGGEDYLIGENIHLPDYRESWYRKYMGEFGFLNEEFIRVGRFTPISGYELMKDILDTGKYPSAFFIANDSMAIGAYKAIMEKGLSIPEDISIVGCNDIPTAQFIVPALTTIKIYINFMGETAVDLLVERIKYERKISKIIVIPTELILRDSCKKL
;
A
#
# COMPACT_ATOMS: atom_id res chain seq x y z
N MET A 1 -3.53 -29.65 -28.58
CA MET A 1 -4.26 -28.77 -27.64
C MET A 1 -5.46 -29.55 -27.16
N THR A 2 -5.48 -29.89 -25.88
CA THR A 2 -6.53 -30.76 -25.28
C THR A 2 -7.92 -30.14 -25.42
N THR A 3 -8.91 -30.93 -25.73
CA THR A 3 -10.28 -30.51 -25.98
C THR A 3 -11.25 -31.10 -24.96
N ILE A 4 -12.40 -30.45 -24.75
CA ILE A 4 -13.50 -30.99 -23.92
C ILE A 4 -13.93 -32.39 -24.44
N LYS A 5 -13.79 -32.66 -25.73
CA LYS A 5 -14.14 -33.92 -26.34
C LYS A 5 -13.26 -35.07 -25.85
N GLU A 6 -11.94 -34.85 -25.78
CA GLU A 6 -11.00 -35.85 -25.28
C GLU A 6 -11.26 -36.18 -23.78
N ILE A 7 -11.54 -35.14 -22.97
CA ILE A 7 -11.89 -35.36 -21.55
C ILE A 7 -13.23 -36.14 -21.44
N ALA A 8 -14.19 -35.83 -22.30
CA ALA A 8 -15.49 -36.51 -22.31
C ALA A 8 -15.37 -37.98 -22.65
N GLU A 9 -14.54 -38.30 -23.67
CA GLU A 9 -14.24 -39.66 -24.07
C GLU A 9 -13.53 -40.45 -22.96
N MET A 10 -12.52 -39.90 -22.32
CA MET A 10 -11.77 -40.54 -21.22
C MET A 10 -12.61 -40.68 -19.93
N ALA A 11 -13.47 -39.71 -19.66
CA ALA A 11 -14.36 -39.73 -18.51
C ALA A 11 -15.62 -40.57 -18.73
N GLU A 12 -15.91 -40.98 -19.99
CA GLU A 12 -17.13 -41.71 -20.40
C GLU A 12 -18.42 -40.93 -20.12
N VAL A 13 -18.39 -39.64 -20.35
CA VAL A 13 -19.55 -38.74 -20.13
C VAL A 13 -19.76 -37.82 -21.33
N SER A 14 -20.87 -37.08 -21.36
CA SER A 14 -21.11 -36.12 -22.42
C SER A 14 -20.20 -34.89 -22.30
N MET A 15 -19.88 -34.23 -23.43
CA MET A 15 -19.14 -32.94 -23.42
C MET A 15 -19.87 -31.88 -22.60
N ALA A 16 -21.22 -31.91 -22.58
CA ALA A 16 -22.01 -31.00 -21.76
C ALA A 16 -21.79 -31.24 -20.26
N THR A 17 -21.68 -32.49 -19.84
CA THR A 17 -21.38 -32.89 -18.46
C THR A 17 -19.97 -32.39 -18.06
N VAL A 18 -18.95 -32.63 -18.90
CA VAL A 18 -17.60 -32.12 -18.67
C VAL A 18 -17.58 -30.60 -18.54
N SER A 19 -18.19 -29.89 -19.49
CA SER A 19 -18.25 -28.44 -19.49
C SER A 19 -18.91 -27.88 -18.22
N ARG A 20 -20.02 -28.46 -17.77
CA ARG A 20 -20.73 -28.03 -16.57
C ARG A 20 -19.94 -28.33 -15.29
N VAL A 21 -19.30 -29.51 -15.20
CA VAL A 21 -18.44 -29.86 -14.06
C VAL A 21 -17.24 -28.91 -13.96
N LEU A 22 -16.52 -28.68 -15.05
CA LEU A 22 -15.35 -27.79 -15.08
C LEU A 22 -15.69 -26.32 -14.82
N ASN A 23 -16.96 -25.92 -15.06
CA ASN A 23 -17.46 -24.58 -14.71
C ASN A 23 -18.16 -24.52 -13.34
N TYR A 24 -18.00 -25.56 -12.49
CA TYR A 24 -18.56 -25.63 -11.13
C TYR A 24 -20.09 -25.44 -11.07
N ASP A 25 -20.81 -25.94 -12.07
CA ASP A 25 -22.27 -25.85 -12.08
C ASP A 25 -22.88 -26.79 -11.03
N GLU A 26 -23.36 -26.19 -9.93
CA GLU A 26 -23.96 -26.94 -8.81
C GLU A 26 -25.32 -27.52 -9.15
N SER A 27 -26.04 -27.00 -10.19
CA SER A 27 -27.32 -27.51 -10.62
C SER A 27 -27.25 -28.84 -11.39
N LEU A 28 -26.01 -29.25 -11.75
CA LEU A 28 -25.77 -30.52 -12.43
C LEU A 28 -25.84 -31.68 -11.45
N ASN A 29 -26.74 -32.60 -11.64
CA ASN A 29 -26.83 -33.85 -10.88
C ASN A 29 -25.79 -34.86 -11.39
N ALA A 30 -24.56 -34.69 -11.03
CA ALA A 30 -23.46 -35.62 -11.30
C ALA A 30 -22.89 -36.16 -10.00
N SER A 31 -22.56 -37.46 -9.95
CA SER A 31 -21.95 -38.06 -8.76
C SER A 31 -20.61 -37.42 -8.42
N GLU A 32 -20.27 -37.43 -7.14
CA GLU A 32 -18.96 -36.91 -6.68
C GLU A 32 -17.79 -37.66 -7.32
N SER A 33 -17.93 -38.95 -7.55
CA SER A 33 -16.94 -39.80 -8.24
C SER A 33 -16.74 -39.33 -9.70
N THR A 34 -17.84 -39.01 -10.41
CA THR A 34 -17.78 -38.48 -11.77
C THR A 34 -17.12 -37.13 -11.81
N ARG A 35 -17.43 -36.24 -10.87
CA ARG A 35 -16.76 -34.91 -10.75
C ARG A 35 -15.26 -35.06 -10.53
N LYS A 36 -14.85 -35.91 -9.57
CA LYS A 36 -13.43 -36.20 -9.30
C LYS A 36 -12.71 -36.79 -10.52
N LYS A 37 -13.34 -37.72 -11.24
CA LYS A 37 -12.78 -38.32 -12.48
C LYS A 37 -12.52 -37.25 -13.53
N ILE A 38 -13.48 -36.35 -13.78
CA ILE A 38 -13.36 -35.27 -14.76
C ILE A 38 -12.23 -34.32 -14.39
N PHE A 39 -12.15 -33.87 -13.12
CA PHE A 39 -11.06 -32.98 -12.68
C PHE A 39 -9.69 -33.64 -12.77
N ALA A 40 -9.55 -34.90 -12.42
CA ALA A 40 -8.27 -35.64 -12.53
C ALA A 40 -7.80 -35.73 -13.98
N ILE A 41 -8.69 -36.10 -14.91
CA ILE A 41 -8.39 -36.19 -16.35
C ILE A 41 -8.05 -34.80 -16.90
N ALA A 42 -8.79 -33.76 -16.52
CA ALA A 42 -8.50 -32.39 -16.96
C ALA A 42 -7.14 -31.90 -16.48
N GLN A 43 -6.75 -32.26 -15.26
CA GLN A 43 -5.43 -31.96 -14.69
C GLN A 43 -4.31 -32.73 -15.38
N GLU A 44 -4.48 -34.04 -15.62
CA GLU A 44 -3.51 -34.88 -16.31
C GLU A 44 -3.25 -34.43 -17.74
N LEU A 45 -4.30 -33.96 -18.43
CA LEU A 45 -4.22 -33.45 -19.78
C LEU A 45 -3.87 -31.94 -19.88
N GLU A 46 -3.54 -31.31 -18.77
CA GLU A 46 -3.29 -29.85 -18.67
C GLU A 46 -4.37 -29.02 -19.39
N TYR A 47 -5.63 -29.47 -19.26
CA TYR A 47 -6.74 -28.82 -19.95
C TYR A 47 -7.06 -27.48 -19.30
N VAL A 48 -6.94 -26.43 -20.11
CA VAL A 48 -7.37 -25.07 -19.72
C VAL A 48 -8.79 -24.83 -20.25
N THR A 49 -9.72 -24.50 -19.37
CA THR A 49 -11.12 -24.27 -19.76
C THR A 49 -11.24 -23.11 -20.76
N THR A 50 -12.33 -23.06 -21.52
CA THR A 50 -12.59 -21.93 -22.45
C THR A 50 -12.69 -20.61 -21.69
N ARG A 51 -13.14 -20.64 -20.43
CA ARG A 51 -13.19 -19.51 -19.53
C ARG A 51 -11.77 -19.05 -19.15
N GLU A 52 -10.88 -19.96 -18.76
CA GLU A 52 -9.49 -19.66 -18.45
C GLU A 52 -8.70 -19.19 -19.69
N ARG A 53 -8.98 -19.75 -20.88
CA ARG A 53 -8.39 -19.29 -22.15
C ARG A 53 -8.85 -17.88 -22.53
N ARG A 54 -10.13 -17.55 -22.36
CA ARG A 54 -10.66 -16.19 -22.54
C ARG A 54 -9.96 -15.22 -21.58
N ILE A 55 -9.76 -15.64 -20.36
CA ILE A 55 -9.15 -14.83 -19.28
C ILE A 55 -7.66 -14.55 -19.56
N LYS A 56 -6.88 -15.57 -19.95
CA LYS A 56 -5.47 -15.35 -20.38
C LYS A 56 -5.35 -14.44 -21.62
N LYS A 57 -6.42 -14.33 -22.42
CA LYS A 57 -6.47 -13.48 -23.61
C LYS A 57 -7.01 -12.08 -23.33
N GLN A 58 -7.53 -11.85 -22.13
CA GLN A 58 -8.30 -10.62 -21.78
C GLN A 58 -7.51 -9.55 -21.04
N ILE A 59 -6.39 -9.86 -20.41
CA ILE A 59 -5.57 -8.84 -19.75
C ILE A 59 -4.41 -8.50 -20.67
N CYS A 60 -4.62 -7.52 -21.52
CA CYS A 60 -3.61 -7.07 -22.48
C CYS A 60 -2.79 -5.90 -21.94
N GLN A 61 -3.44 -4.97 -21.25
CA GLN A 61 -2.78 -3.77 -20.78
C GLN A 61 -3.41 -3.19 -19.50
N VAL A 62 -2.55 -2.81 -18.55
CA VAL A 62 -2.91 -2.15 -17.28
C VAL A 62 -2.33 -0.74 -17.26
N CYS A 63 -3.01 0.21 -16.65
CA CYS A 63 -2.46 1.52 -16.38
C CYS A 63 -2.11 1.68 -14.90
N ILE A 64 -0.90 2.13 -14.60
CA ILE A 64 -0.50 2.62 -13.29
C ILE A 64 -0.68 4.14 -13.29
N VAL A 65 -1.57 4.66 -12.45
CA VAL A 65 -1.80 6.09 -12.28
C VAL A 65 -1.10 6.55 -11.01
N LYS A 66 -0.14 7.47 -11.15
CA LYS A 66 0.57 8.06 -10.02
C LYS A 66 -0.25 9.20 -9.42
N GLY A 67 -0.63 9.09 -8.14
CA GLY A 67 -1.28 10.13 -7.34
C GLY A 67 -0.30 11.13 -6.72
N TYR A 68 0.95 11.14 -7.16
CA TYR A 68 2.08 11.92 -6.64
C TYR A 68 2.97 12.39 -7.79
N SER A 69 3.79 13.42 -7.54
CA SER A 69 4.70 14.04 -8.52
C SER A 69 6.06 13.32 -8.58
N GLU A 70 6.84 13.64 -9.61
CA GLU A 70 8.23 13.17 -9.74
C GLU A 70 9.13 13.75 -8.63
N GLN A 71 8.85 14.97 -8.16
CA GLN A 71 9.60 15.58 -7.08
C GLN A 71 9.37 14.83 -5.75
N GLU A 72 8.13 14.41 -5.47
CA GLU A 72 7.81 13.61 -4.29
C GLU A 72 8.48 12.22 -4.33
N GLU A 73 8.65 11.62 -5.51
CA GLU A 73 9.45 10.38 -5.67
C GLU A 73 10.94 10.58 -5.31
N LEU A 74 11.49 11.77 -5.55
CA LEU A 74 12.88 12.08 -5.22
C LEU A 74 13.07 12.39 -3.73
N ASP A 75 12.06 13.01 -3.11
CA ASP A 75 12.09 13.42 -1.72
C ASP A 75 11.86 12.23 -0.76
N ASP A 76 10.96 11.29 -1.15
CA ASP A 76 10.69 10.05 -0.41
C ASP A 76 10.53 8.86 -1.38
N PRO A 77 11.38 7.81 -1.28
CA PRO A 77 11.33 6.66 -2.18
C PRO A 77 10.12 5.73 -1.94
N TYR A 78 9.22 6.05 -1.04
CA TYR A 78 8.12 5.18 -0.64
C TYR A 78 7.19 4.82 -1.81
N TYR A 79 6.57 5.81 -2.44
CA TYR A 79 5.67 5.58 -3.59
C TYR A 79 6.40 5.06 -4.83
N PHE A 80 7.63 5.50 -5.04
CA PHE A 80 8.49 4.95 -6.07
C PHE A 80 8.69 3.43 -5.90
N SER A 81 8.95 2.99 -4.66
CA SER A 81 9.16 1.58 -4.34
C SER A 81 7.88 0.75 -4.52
N ILE A 82 6.71 1.28 -4.17
CA ILE A 82 5.41 0.64 -4.43
C ILE A 82 5.21 0.46 -5.94
N ARG A 83 5.43 1.52 -6.73
CA ARG A 83 5.31 1.47 -8.20
C ARG A 83 6.25 0.43 -8.80
N LEU A 84 7.52 0.40 -8.42
CA LEU A 84 8.48 -0.60 -8.90
C LEU A 84 8.05 -2.03 -8.58
N SER A 85 7.48 -2.26 -7.40
CA SER A 85 6.95 -3.57 -7.01
C SER A 85 5.78 -3.99 -7.90
N ILE A 86 4.85 -3.07 -8.17
CA ILE A 86 3.73 -3.29 -9.10
C ILE A 86 4.24 -3.61 -10.50
N GLU A 87 5.16 -2.79 -11.03
CA GLU A 87 5.75 -2.99 -12.36
C GLU A 87 6.46 -4.35 -12.48
N LYS A 88 7.16 -4.76 -11.41
CA LYS A 88 7.79 -6.09 -11.35
C LYS A 88 6.74 -7.19 -11.41
N SER A 89 5.70 -7.13 -10.61
CA SER A 89 4.63 -8.13 -10.57
C SER A 89 3.89 -8.21 -11.91
N LEU A 90 3.58 -7.09 -12.56
CA LEU A 90 2.97 -7.08 -13.90
C LEU A 90 3.86 -7.75 -14.96
N ARG A 91 5.18 -7.52 -14.90
CA ARG A 91 6.14 -8.19 -15.80
C ARG A 91 6.20 -9.70 -15.57
N GLU A 92 6.17 -10.15 -14.32
CA GLU A 92 6.16 -11.58 -13.96
C GLU A 92 4.89 -12.27 -14.46
N GLU A 93 3.74 -11.57 -14.46
CA GLU A 93 2.47 -12.04 -15.02
C GLU A 93 2.38 -11.88 -16.57
N ASN A 94 3.41 -11.33 -17.24
CA ASN A 94 3.41 -10.99 -18.67
C ASN A 94 2.26 -10.05 -19.07
N ILE A 95 1.93 -9.08 -18.22
CA ILE A 95 0.93 -8.03 -18.48
C ILE A 95 1.65 -6.76 -18.91
N GLU A 96 1.28 -6.21 -20.08
CA GLU A 96 1.77 -4.91 -20.51
C GLU A 96 1.21 -3.80 -19.63
N TYR A 97 2.00 -2.75 -19.42
CA TYR A 97 1.54 -1.61 -18.64
C TYR A 97 2.02 -0.27 -19.18
N ILE A 98 1.25 0.76 -18.88
CA ILE A 98 1.63 2.16 -19.05
C ILE A 98 1.61 2.85 -17.70
N VAL A 99 2.45 3.87 -17.52
CA VAL A 99 2.48 4.71 -16.33
C VAL A 99 2.09 6.11 -16.72
N ILE A 100 1.14 6.69 -16.01
CA ILE A 100 0.73 8.08 -16.20
C ILE A 100 0.65 8.80 -14.85
N SER A 101 0.77 10.13 -14.87
CA SER A 101 0.51 10.98 -13.70
C SER A 101 -0.98 11.37 -13.63
N LYS A 102 -1.48 11.67 -12.44
CA LYS A 102 -2.89 12.03 -12.20
C LYS A 102 -3.38 13.26 -12.96
N ASP A 103 -2.49 14.17 -13.33
CA ASP A 103 -2.78 15.32 -14.18
C ASP A 103 -3.17 14.93 -15.62
N ARG A 104 -2.97 13.67 -15.99
CA ARG A 104 -3.34 13.09 -17.29
C ARG A 104 -4.50 12.10 -17.21
N LEU A 105 -5.39 12.22 -16.22
CA LEU A 105 -6.57 11.36 -16.09
C LEU A 105 -7.57 11.45 -17.26
N PHE A 106 -7.44 12.44 -18.15
CA PHE A 106 -8.21 12.56 -19.38
C PHE A 106 -7.52 11.95 -20.60
N ASP A 107 -6.42 11.22 -20.41
CA ASP A 107 -5.72 10.55 -21.50
C ASP A 107 -6.59 9.43 -22.10
N GLU A 108 -6.81 9.48 -23.43
CA GLU A 108 -7.65 8.50 -24.14
C GLU A 108 -7.14 7.05 -23.97
N ARG A 109 -5.88 6.86 -23.65
CA ARG A 109 -5.29 5.54 -23.40
C ARG A 109 -5.94 4.83 -22.22
N LEU A 110 -6.44 5.57 -21.22
CA LEU A 110 -7.15 5.02 -20.06
C LEU A 110 -8.44 4.27 -20.44
N ASN A 111 -9.08 4.66 -21.55
CA ASN A 111 -10.29 3.99 -22.03
C ASN A 111 -10.00 2.65 -22.73
N LYS A 112 -8.72 2.35 -22.99
CA LYS A 112 -8.29 1.14 -23.74
C LYS A 112 -7.64 0.08 -22.85
N VAL A 113 -7.34 0.41 -21.59
CA VAL A 113 -6.74 -0.56 -20.67
C VAL A 113 -7.79 -1.44 -20.02
N ASP A 114 -7.39 -2.66 -19.66
CA ASP A 114 -8.27 -3.64 -19.01
C ASP A 114 -8.49 -3.34 -17.52
N GLY A 115 -7.55 -2.59 -16.91
CA GLY A 115 -7.64 -2.18 -15.51
C GLY A 115 -6.66 -1.08 -15.13
N ILE A 116 -6.88 -0.50 -13.96
CA ILE A 116 -6.12 0.64 -13.41
C ILE A 116 -5.64 0.31 -12.01
N LEU A 117 -4.36 0.58 -11.73
CA LEU A 117 -3.75 0.61 -10.41
C LEU A 117 -3.49 2.07 -10.04
N ALA A 118 -4.30 2.64 -9.14
CA ALA A 118 -4.19 4.03 -8.70
C ALA A 118 -3.34 4.09 -7.42
N VAL A 119 -2.09 4.57 -7.54
CA VAL A 119 -1.09 4.55 -6.46
C VAL A 119 -0.95 5.93 -5.84
N GLY A 120 -1.14 6.02 -4.53
CA GLY A 120 -1.01 7.25 -3.76
C GLY A 120 -2.34 7.94 -3.52
N ILE A 121 -2.35 9.27 -3.44
CA ILE A 121 -3.47 10.06 -2.97
C ILE A 121 -4.16 10.80 -4.11
N PHE A 122 -5.49 10.75 -4.07
CA PHE A 122 -6.36 11.36 -5.08
C PHE A 122 -7.43 12.23 -4.44
N THR A 123 -7.77 13.35 -5.10
CA THR A 123 -8.87 14.24 -4.70
C THR A 123 -10.23 13.58 -4.91
N THR A 124 -11.25 14.14 -4.29
CA THR A 124 -12.64 13.70 -4.51
C THR A 124 -13.05 13.83 -5.98
N GLU A 125 -12.53 14.84 -6.70
CA GLU A 125 -12.82 15.04 -8.12
C GLU A 125 -12.12 13.98 -8.98
N GLU A 126 -10.84 13.69 -8.71
CA GLU A 126 -10.10 12.63 -9.39
C GLU A 126 -10.75 11.26 -9.16
N ILE A 127 -11.23 10.96 -7.93
CA ILE A 127 -11.96 9.73 -7.63
C ILE A 127 -13.28 9.64 -8.42
N LYS A 128 -14.01 10.77 -8.58
CA LYS A 128 -15.21 10.80 -9.44
C LYS A 128 -14.88 10.51 -10.91
N ASN A 129 -13.73 11.01 -11.40
CA ASN A 129 -13.27 10.71 -12.74
C ASN A 129 -13.01 9.22 -12.94
N PHE A 130 -12.40 8.55 -11.96
CA PHE A 130 -12.22 7.09 -11.99
C PHE A 130 -13.54 6.33 -12.08
N LYS A 131 -14.63 6.80 -11.47
CA LYS A 131 -15.96 6.15 -11.58
C LYS A 131 -16.51 6.13 -13.02
N ASN A 132 -16.16 7.11 -13.83
CA ASN A 132 -16.61 7.24 -15.22
C ASN A 132 -15.75 6.42 -16.19
N MET A 133 -14.67 5.80 -15.70
CA MET A 133 -13.75 4.97 -16.48
C MET A 133 -14.12 3.48 -16.38
N ASN A 134 -13.24 2.63 -16.84
CA ASN A 134 -13.36 1.18 -16.71
C ASN A 134 -13.50 0.77 -15.23
N GLY A 135 -14.47 -0.10 -14.90
CA GLY A 135 -14.80 -0.50 -13.53
C GLY A 135 -13.76 -1.37 -12.80
N ASN A 136 -12.61 -1.69 -13.43
CA ASN A 136 -11.55 -2.50 -12.86
C ASN A 136 -10.45 -1.59 -12.31
N ILE A 137 -10.66 -1.07 -11.10
CA ILE A 137 -9.72 -0.13 -10.46
C ILE A 137 -9.39 -0.64 -9.07
N VAL A 138 -8.09 -0.63 -8.73
CA VAL A 138 -7.56 -0.91 -7.40
C VAL A 138 -6.77 0.31 -6.93
N PHE A 139 -7.14 0.85 -5.80
CA PHE A 139 -6.38 1.89 -5.12
C PHE A 139 -5.29 1.26 -4.27
N VAL A 140 -4.09 1.83 -4.30
CA VAL A 140 -2.92 1.34 -3.54
C VAL A 140 -2.44 2.44 -2.62
N ASP A 141 -2.33 2.13 -1.33
CA ASP A 141 -2.01 3.03 -0.23
C ASP A 141 -3.05 4.15 -0.01
N SER A 142 -4.23 3.99 -0.58
CA SER A 142 -5.37 4.86 -0.34
C SER A 142 -6.68 4.10 -0.40
N ASN A 143 -7.68 4.60 0.30
CA ASN A 143 -9.04 4.07 0.26
C ASN A 143 -10.01 5.23 0.09
N PRO A 144 -10.63 5.39 -1.09
CA PRO A 144 -11.56 6.47 -1.35
C PRO A 144 -12.89 6.34 -0.58
N GLN A 145 -13.04 5.32 0.28
CA GLN A 145 -14.27 4.98 1.02
C GLN A 145 -15.50 4.82 0.11
N ASP A 146 -15.26 4.33 -1.09
CA ASP A 146 -16.27 4.10 -2.11
C ASP A 146 -16.39 2.61 -2.40
N GLU A 147 -17.56 2.06 -2.19
CA GLU A 147 -17.85 0.63 -2.36
C GLU A 147 -17.65 0.13 -3.81
N ALA A 148 -17.42 1.01 -4.77
CA ALA A 148 -17.15 0.64 -6.16
C ALA A 148 -15.72 0.14 -6.39
N PHE A 149 -14.77 0.53 -5.54
CA PHE A 149 -13.35 0.32 -5.77
C PHE A 149 -12.74 -0.67 -4.79
N ASP A 150 -11.77 -1.43 -5.31
CA ASP A 150 -10.88 -2.22 -4.46
C ASP A 150 -9.77 -1.33 -3.91
N SER A 151 -9.25 -1.72 -2.74
CA SER A 151 -8.15 -1.01 -2.12
C SER A 151 -7.16 -1.96 -1.43
N VAL A 152 -5.87 -1.65 -1.53
CA VAL A 152 -4.80 -2.28 -0.75
C VAL A 152 -4.18 -1.20 0.11
N VAL A 153 -4.31 -1.32 1.42
CA VAL A 153 -4.01 -0.26 2.38
C VAL A 153 -3.22 -0.75 3.59
N ILE A 154 -2.75 0.20 4.37
CA ILE A 154 -2.14 -0.02 5.69
C ILE A 154 -3.09 0.53 6.77
N ASN A 155 -3.16 -0.13 7.92
CA ASN A 155 -3.89 0.38 9.07
C ASN A 155 -3.00 1.35 9.88
N MET A 156 -3.05 2.64 9.57
CA MET A 156 -2.24 3.68 10.22
C MET A 156 -2.52 3.79 11.73
N GLY A 157 -3.74 3.52 12.18
CA GLY A 157 -4.02 3.48 13.62
C GLY A 157 -3.22 2.38 14.34
N ARG A 158 -3.07 1.20 13.73
CA ARG A 158 -2.22 0.14 14.28
C ARG A 158 -0.73 0.48 14.21
N VAL A 159 -0.29 1.19 13.17
CA VAL A 159 1.09 1.70 13.04
C VAL A 159 1.41 2.62 14.20
N VAL A 160 0.63 3.68 14.39
CA VAL A 160 0.83 4.66 15.45
C VAL A 160 0.80 3.99 16.83
N LYS A 161 -0.19 3.09 17.04
CA LYS A 161 -0.29 2.37 18.30
C LYS A 161 0.97 1.54 18.60
N LYS A 162 1.52 0.82 17.64
CA LYS A 162 2.77 0.04 17.83
C LYS A 162 3.94 0.93 18.25
N VAL A 163 4.10 2.09 17.60
CA VAL A 163 5.18 3.03 17.92
C VAL A 163 5.02 3.59 19.32
N LEU A 164 3.83 4.06 19.67
CA LEU A 164 3.57 4.67 20.98
C LEU A 164 3.65 3.64 22.12
N ASP A 165 3.07 2.45 21.94
CA ASP A 165 3.18 1.35 22.92
C ASP A 165 4.67 1.02 23.17
N TYR A 166 5.49 0.96 22.11
CA TYR A 166 6.91 0.71 22.25
C TYR A 166 7.63 1.81 23.04
N LEU A 167 7.48 3.07 22.66
CA LEU A 167 8.12 4.19 23.34
C LEU A 167 7.66 4.31 24.81
N ILE A 168 6.38 4.12 25.07
CA ILE A 168 5.83 4.11 26.44
C ILE A 168 6.42 2.93 27.24
N SER A 169 6.59 1.77 26.63
CA SER A 169 7.21 0.61 27.30
C SER A 169 8.68 0.84 27.68
N LEU A 170 9.35 1.75 26.98
CA LEU A 170 10.71 2.22 27.33
C LEU A 170 10.72 3.29 28.43
N GLY A 171 9.55 3.75 28.88
CA GLY A 171 9.41 4.75 29.95
C GLY A 171 9.13 6.17 29.45
N HIS A 172 9.12 6.42 28.13
CA HIS A 172 8.83 7.75 27.58
C HIS A 172 7.35 8.12 27.81
N LYS A 173 7.09 9.26 28.44
CA LYS A 173 5.75 9.84 28.63
C LYS A 173 5.56 11.07 27.76
N GLU A 174 6.61 11.89 27.64
CA GLU A 174 6.65 12.99 26.69
C GLU A 174 7.22 12.46 25.36
N ILE A 175 6.35 12.34 24.38
CA ILE A 175 6.68 11.88 23.04
C ILE A 175 6.24 12.96 22.07
N GLY A 176 7.11 13.44 21.23
CA GLY A 176 6.80 14.41 20.17
C GLY A 176 6.33 13.71 18.90
N TYR A 177 5.68 14.48 18.04
CA TYR A 177 5.28 14.05 16.69
C TYR A 177 5.78 15.03 15.64
N ILE A 178 6.46 14.52 14.63
CA ILE A 178 6.80 15.27 13.42
C ILE A 178 6.17 14.56 12.24
N GLY A 179 5.25 15.22 11.58
CA GLY A 179 4.50 14.68 10.46
C GLY A 179 4.51 15.56 9.22
N GLY A 180 3.88 15.05 8.17
CA GLY A 180 3.69 15.76 6.93
C GLY A 180 2.23 15.84 6.54
N GLU A 181 1.92 16.76 5.66
CA GLU A 181 0.65 16.91 4.98
C GLU A 181 0.88 16.75 3.48
N ASP A 182 -0.04 16.08 2.81
CA ASP A 182 -0.08 16.08 1.36
C ASP A 182 -0.80 17.34 0.88
N TYR A 183 -0.10 18.11 0.05
CA TYR A 183 -0.62 19.34 -0.51
C TYR A 183 -1.12 19.10 -1.94
N LEU A 184 -2.43 19.16 -2.12
CA LEU A 184 -3.02 19.04 -3.45
C LEU A 184 -2.87 20.38 -4.19
N ILE A 185 -1.86 20.44 -5.06
CA ILE A 185 -1.61 21.59 -5.91
C ILE A 185 -2.84 21.82 -6.80
N GLY A 186 -3.47 22.97 -6.67
CA GLY A 186 -4.65 23.39 -7.45
C GLY A 186 -5.94 23.52 -6.65
N GLU A 187 -6.11 22.84 -5.52
CA GLU A 187 -7.32 22.93 -4.71
C GLU A 187 -7.13 23.68 -3.38
N ASN A 188 -5.90 24.04 -3.02
CA ASN A 188 -5.56 24.58 -1.69
C ASN A 188 -6.08 23.72 -0.52
N ILE A 189 -6.19 22.41 -0.75
CA ILE A 189 -6.68 21.44 0.24
C ILE A 189 -5.49 20.77 0.88
N HIS A 190 -5.37 20.93 2.20
CA HIS A 190 -4.50 20.11 3.02
C HIS A 190 -5.22 18.80 3.30
N LEU A 191 -4.64 17.68 2.93
CA LEU A 191 -5.11 16.38 3.34
C LEU A 191 -4.39 16.00 4.64
N PRO A 192 -5.10 16.00 5.77
CA PRO A 192 -4.49 15.64 7.05
C PRO A 192 -4.02 14.18 7.01
N ASP A 193 -2.80 13.97 7.49
CA ASP A 193 -2.28 12.61 7.66
C ASP A 193 -3.02 11.91 8.82
N TYR A 194 -3.51 10.70 8.56
CA TYR A 194 -4.16 9.88 9.58
C TYR A 194 -3.23 9.54 10.76
N ARG A 195 -1.89 9.54 10.56
CA ARG A 195 -0.90 9.31 11.62
C ARG A 195 -1.00 10.35 12.72
N GLU A 196 -1.12 11.62 12.37
CA GLU A 196 -1.29 12.72 13.33
C GLU A 196 -2.58 12.56 14.14
N SER A 197 -3.70 12.30 13.49
CA SER A 197 -4.99 12.14 14.17
C SER A 197 -4.99 10.97 15.15
N TRP A 198 -4.37 9.84 14.78
CA TRP A 198 -4.20 8.70 15.65
C TRP A 198 -3.21 8.96 16.79
N TYR A 199 -2.10 9.68 16.52
CA TYR A 199 -1.16 10.10 17.56
C TYR A 199 -1.85 10.96 18.61
N ARG A 200 -2.58 12.00 18.22
CA ARG A 200 -3.34 12.87 19.13
C ARG A 200 -4.33 12.08 19.96
N LYS A 201 -5.06 11.17 19.32
CA LYS A 201 -6.02 10.31 20.00
C LYS A 201 -5.35 9.45 21.07
N TYR A 202 -4.33 8.68 20.72
CA TYR A 202 -3.69 7.77 21.67
C TYR A 202 -2.95 8.51 22.77
N MET A 203 -2.19 9.56 22.47
CA MET A 203 -1.53 10.36 23.50
C MET A 203 -2.54 11.03 24.43
N GLY A 204 -3.71 11.44 23.91
CA GLY A 204 -4.81 11.97 24.70
C GLY A 204 -5.43 10.91 25.64
N GLU A 205 -5.63 9.68 25.16
CA GLU A 205 -6.12 8.56 25.98
C GLU A 205 -5.18 8.20 27.16
N PHE A 206 -3.86 8.36 26.98
CA PHE A 206 -2.87 8.19 28.05
C PHE A 206 -2.70 9.43 28.95
N GLY A 207 -3.28 10.57 28.59
CA GLY A 207 -3.06 11.84 29.30
C GLY A 207 -1.66 12.43 29.09
N PHE A 208 -0.98 12.08 28.01
CA PHE A 208 0.40 12.50 27.67
C PHE A 208 0.45 13.45 26.47
N LEU A 209 -0.69 13.84 25.90
CA LEU A 209 -0.73 14.75 24.77
C LEU A 209 -0.18 16.13 25.15
N ASN A 210 0.81 16.60 24.41
CA ASN A 210 1.32 17.95 24.49
C ASN A 210 1.43 18.56 23.08
N GLU A 211 0.59 19.55 22.81
CA GLU A 211 0.51 20.25 21.52
C GLU A 211 1.81 20.99 21.16
N GLU A 212 2.61 21.39 22.16
CA GLU A 212 3.89 22.09 21.94
C GLU A 212 4.92 21.20 21.23
N PHE A 213 4.76 19.88 21.26
CA PHE A 213 5.65 18.88 20.68
C PHE A 213 5.18 18.33 19.33
N ILE A 214 4.16 18.93 18.73
CA ILE A 214 3.63 18.52 17.44
C ILE A 214 4.04 19.53 16.38
N ARG A 215 4.63 19.01 15.28
CA ARG A 215 4.94 19.81 14.09
C ARG A 215 4.54 19.06 12.84
N VAL A 216 3.99 19.78 11.92
CA VAL A 216 3.54 19.26 10.63
C VAL A 216 4.06 20.13 9.50
N GLY A 217 4.57 19.52 8.44
CA GLY A 217 5.09 20.18 7.26
C GLY A 217 4.93 19.31 6.02
N ARG A 218 6.00 19.08 5.26
CA ARG A 218 6.00 18.20 4.09
C ARG A 218 6.74 16.90 4.39
N PHE A 219 6.41 15.85 3.65
CA PHE A 219 7.11 14.55 3.75
C PHE A 219 8.51 14.56 3.10
N THR A 220 9.34 15.53 3.46
CA THR A 220 10.69 15.70 2.92
C THR A 220 11.74 15.70 4.03
N PRO A 221 13.02 15.32 3.74
CA PRO A 221 14.10 15.43 4.71
C PRO A 221 14.33 16.88 5.18
N ILE A 222 14.17 17.85 4.29
CA ILE A 222 14.33 19.28 4.62
C ILE A 222 13.30 19.71 5.65
N SER A 223 12.04 19.33 5.44
CA SER A 223 10.96 19.63 6.39
C SER A 223 11.19 18.95 7.73
N GLY A 224 11.61 17.69 7.75
CA GLY A 224 11.99 16.99 8.98
C GLY A 224 13.07 17.68 9.76
N TYR A 225 14.08 18.22 9.07
CA TYR A 225 15.16 19.03 9.67
C TYR A 225 14.62 20.32 10.28
N GLU A 226 13.86 21.10 9.52
CA GLU A 226 13.35 22.41 9.95
C GLU A 226 12.40 22.29 11.14
N LEU A 227 11.48 21.32 11.10
CA LEU A 227 10.50 21.07 12.15
C LEU A 227 11.15 20.59 13.45
N MET A 228 12.14 19.70 13.35
CA MET A 228 12.92 19.27 14.51
C MET A 228 13.70 20.44 15.09
N LYS A 229 14.36 21.22 14.26
CA LYS A 229 15.11 22.40 14.70
C LYS A 229 14.20 23.41 15.41
N ASP A 230 13.01 23.68 14.89
CA ASP A 230 12.04 24.59 15.51
C ASP A 230 11.69 24.14 16.94
N ILE A 231 11.45 22.84 17.17
CA ILE A 231 11.20 22.33 18.52
C ILE A 231 12.45 22.49 19.41
N LEU A 232 13.62 22.10 18.92
CA LEU A 232 14.86 22.15 19.70
C LEU A 232 15.28 23.59 20.08
N ASP A 233 14.96 24.58 19.24
CA ASP A 233 15.27 26.00 19.48
C ASP A 233 14.38 26.60 20.57
N THR A 234 13.25 26.00 20.92
CA THR A 234 12.44 26.42 22.09
C THR A 234 13.16 26.16 23.43
N GLY A 235 14.17 25.27 23.42
CA GLY A 235 14.85 24.80 24.65
C GLY A 235 14.04 23.79 25.47
N LYS A 236 12.82 23.44 25.02
CA LYS A 236 11.96 22.42 25.62
C LYS A 236 11.63 21.38 24.56
N TYR A 237 12.03 20.15 24.76
CA TYR A 237 11.76 19.06 23.83
C TYR A 237 11.53 17.75 24.60
N PRO A 238 10.75 16.83 24.03
CA PRO A 238 10.47 15.54 24.66
C PRO A 238 11.66 14.57 24.53
N SER A 239 11.66 13.54 25.35
CA SER A 239 12.69 12.50 25.33
C SER A 239 12.60 11.52 24.15
N ALA A 240 11.50 11.54 23.38
CA ALA A 240 11.32 10.70 22.21
C ALA A 240 10.44 11.39 21.15
N PHE A 241 10.62 10.99 19.91
CA PHE A 241 9.76 11.41 18.80
C PHE A 241 9.29 10.21 17.96
N PHE A 242 8.04 10.27 17.55
CA PHE A 242 7.53 9.54 16.39
C PHE A 242 7.56 10.46 15.18
N ILE A 243 8.28 10.07 14.14
CA ILE A 243 8.41 10.82 12.89
C ILE A 243 7.69 10.04 11.78
N ALA A 244 6.81 10.72 11.05
CA ALA A 244 5.84 10.10 10.15
C ALA A 244 6.45 9.28 9.00
N ASN A 245 7.67 9.60 8.54
CA ASN A 245 8.43 8.75 7.61
C ASN A 245 9.94 8.82 7.88
N ASP A 246 10.66 7.86 7.33
CA ASP A 246 12.12 7.74 7.53
C ASP A 246 12.90 8.87 6.83
N SER A 247 12.39 9.39 5.73
CA SER A 247 13.00 10.51 5.01
C SER A 247 13.02 11.78 5.87
N MET A 248 11.92 12.09 6.56
CA MET A 248 11.87 13.18 7.56
C MET A 248 12.77 12.87 8.76
N ALA A 249 12.82 11.61 9.22
CA ALA A 249 13.67 11.20 10.33
C ALA A 249 15.15 11.46 10.05
N ILE A 250 15.61 11.22 8.82
CA ILE A 250 17.01 11.56 8.39
C ILE A 250 17.27 13.06 8.56
N GLY A 251 16.32 13.92 8.17
CA GLY A 251 16.42 15.36 8.38
C GLY A 251 16.46 15.73 9.86
N ALA A 252 15.59 15.12 10.67
CA ALA A 252 15.56 15.35 12.12
C ALA A 252 16.86 14.94 12.82
N TYR A 253 17.48 13.82 12.40
CA TYR A 253 18.81 13.42 12.89
C TYR A 253 19.84 14.53 12.74
N LYS A 254 19.88 15.15 11.55
CA LYS A 254 20.79 16.26 11.29
C LYS A 254 20.55 17.42 12.26
N ALA A 255 19.31 17.83 12.48
CA ALA A 255 18.99 18.92 13.40
C ALA A 255 19.39 18.61 14.86
N ILE A 256 19.17 17.38 15.32
CA ILE A 256 19.55 16.91 16.65
C ILE A 256 21.07 16.97 16.83
N MET A 257 21.82 16.44 15.85
CA MET A 257 23.28 16.44 15.88
C MET A 257 23.88 17.85 15.83
N GLU A 258 23.35 18.76 15.02
CA GLU A 258 23.77 20.15 14.93
C GLU A 258 23.50 20.93 16.24
N LYS A 259 22.47 20.53 17.00
CA LYS A 259 22.19 21.07 18.34
C LYS A 259 23.18 20.54 19.41
N GLY A 260 24.04 19.58 19.06
CA GLY A 260 24.98 18.91 19.98
C GLY A 260 24.33 17.82 20.83
N LEU A 261 23.14 17.37 20.46
CA LEU A 261 22.40 16.28 21.11
C LEU A 261 22.70 14.94 20.42
N SER A 262 22.52 13.86 21.16
CA SER A 262 22.82 12.50 20.72
C SER A 262 21.56 11.64 20.67
N ILE A 263 21.49 10.78 19.65
CA ILE A 263 20.49 9.74 19.51
C ILE A 263 21.17 8.41 19.85
N PRO A 264 20.62 7.58 20.72
CA PRO A 264 19.36 7.76 21.48
C PRO A 264 19.54 8.45 22.84
N GLU A 265 20.79 8.92 23.19
CA GLU A 265 21.12 9.30 24.56
C GLU A 265 20.31 10.50 25.09
N ASP A 266 20.03 11.47 24.25
CA ASP A 266 19.22 12.63 24.61
C ASP A 266 17.79 12.49 24.08
N ILE A 267 17.64 11.95 22.88
CA ILE A 267 16.36 11.84 22.17
C ILE A 267 16.26 10.49 21.47
N SER A 268 15.21 9.73 21.76
CA SER A 268 14.84 8.51 21.03
C SER A 268 14.01 8.85 19.80
N ILE A 269 14.26 8.17 18.67
CA ILE A 269 13.53 8.39 17.39
C ILE A 269 12.97 7.09 16.86
N VAL A 270 11.70 7.12 16.46
CA VAL A 270 11.05 6.06 15.68
C VAL A 270 10.53 6.65 14.38
N GLY A 271 10.87 6.03 13.27
CA GLY A 271 10.41 6.37 11.91
C GLY A 271 9.26 5.48 11.42
N CYS A 272 9.00 5.57 10.11
CA CYS A 272 8.03 4.73 9.41
C CYS A 272 8.46 4.59 7.95
N ASN A 273 8.27 3.42 7.38
CA ASN A 273 8.43 2.89 6.03
C ASN A 273 9.53 1.82 5.92
N ASP A 274 10.57 1.85 6.76
CA ASP A 274 11.77 1.00 6.69
C ASP A 274 12.47 1.12 5.32
N ILE A 275 12.73 2.37 4.91
CA ILE A 275 13.48 2.62 3.67
C ILE A 275 14.90 2.06 3.78
N PRO A 276 15.56 1.65 2.67
CA PRO A 276 16.89 1.01 2.72
C PRO A 276 17.95 1.78 3.48
N THR A 277 17.88 3.11 3.49
CA THR A 277 18.85 3.99 4.18
C THR A 277 18.67 3.99 5.71
N ALA A 278 17.51 3.63 6.23
CA ALA A 278 17.21 3.65 7.67
C ALA A 278 18.17 2.78 8.52
N GLN A 279 18.69 1.69 7.95
CA GLN A 279 19.64 0.81 8.63
C GLN A 279 21.09 1.30 8.57
N PHE A 280 21.41 2.30 7.75
CA PHE A 280 22.77 2.77 7.52
C PHE A 280 23.05 4.15 8.14
N ILE A 281 22.04 4.86 8.61
CA ILE A 281 22.25 6.08 9.40
C ILE A 281 22.77 5.69 10.79
N VAL A 282 23.45 6.61 11.48
CA VAL A 282 24.08 6.34 12.77
C VAL A 282 23.51 7.27 13.85
N PRO A 283 22.90 6.66 14.88
CA PRO A 283 22.57 5.23 15.05
C PRO A 283 21.53 4.74 14.04
N ALA A 284 21.45 3.42 13.81
CA ALA A 284 20.47 2.85 12.89
C ALA A 284 19.03 3.09 13.38
N LEU A 285 18.13 3.50 12.48
CA LEU A 285 16.78 3.96 12.80
C LEU A 285 15.82 2.80 13.12
N THR A 286 15.25 2.81 14.31
CA THR A 286 14.04 2.04 14.66
C THR A 286 12.86 2.58 13.88
N THR A 287 12.12 1.72 13.17
CA THR A 287 11.08 2.17 12.24
C THR A 287 9.99 1.13 12.05
N ILE A 288 8.87 1.53 11.48
CA ILE A 288 7.82 0.62 11.03
C ILE A 288 8.14 0.15 9.62
N LYS A 289 8.28 -1.15 9.45
CA LYS A 289 8.40 -1.78 8.14
C LYS A 289 7.04 -1.94 7.49
N ILE A 290 6.95 -1.42 6.26
CA ILE A 290 5.85 -1.65 5.34
C ILE A 290 6.30 -2.68 4.32
N TYR A 291 5.54 -3.76 4.14
CA TYR A 291 5.87 -4.81 3.18
C TYR A 291 5.50 -4.40 1.75
N ILE A 292 6.27 -3.46 1.20
CA ILE A 292 6.02 -2.81 -0.09
C ILE A 292 5.90 -3.82 -1.24
N ASN A 293 6.80 -4.81 -1.30
CA ASN A 293 6.75 -5.83 -2.35
C ASN A 293 5.44 -6.62 -2.28
N PHE A 294 5.05 -7.04 -1.09
CA PHE A 294 3.79 -7.76 -0.87
C PHE A 294 2.56 -6.89 -1.17
N MET A 295 2.63 -5.58 -0.92
CA MET A 295 1.57 -4.63 -1.27
C MET A 295 1.39 -4.53 -2.79
N GLY A 296 2.49 -4.40 -3.54
CA GLY A 296 2.45 -4.32 -4.99
C GLY A 296 1.95 -5.61 -5.64
N GLU A 297 2.45 -6.77 -5.21
CA GLU A 297 1.99 -8.10 -5.63
C GLU A 297 0.48 -8.26 -5.34
N THR A 298 0.05 -7.96 -4.12
CA THR A 298 -1.37 -8.03 -3.72
C THR A 298 -2.27 -7.13 -4.57
N ALA A 299 -1.78 -5.94 -4.95
CA ALA A 299 -2.56 -5.02 -5.78
C ALA A 299 -2.76 -5.55 -7.21
N VAL A 300 -1.71 -6.15 -7.79
CA VAL A 300 -1.80 -6.78 -9.10
C VAL A 300 -2.73 -8.00 -9.06
N ASP A 301 -2.55 -8.88 -8.08
CA ASP A 301 -3.41 -10.06 -7.89
C ASP A 301 -4.89 -9.67 -7.74
N LEU A 302 -5.17 -8.62 -6.96
CA LEU A 302 -6.51 -8.14 -6.71
C LEU A 302 -7.16 -7.58 -7.99
N LEU A 303 -6.38 -6.84 -8.81
CA LEU A 303 -6.83 -6.35 -10.10
C LEU A 303 -7.08 -7.49 -11.09
N VAL A 304 -6.14 -8.43 -11.21
CA VAL A 304 -6.25 -9.62 -12.05
C VAL A 304 -7.47 -10.45 -11.65
N GLU A 305 -7.68 -10.69 -10.35
CA GLU A 305 -8.85 -11.38 -9.82
C GLU A 305 -10.14 -10.65 -10.22
N ARG A 306 -10.19 -9.31 -10.05
CA ARG A 306 -11.38 -8.50 -10.39
C ARG A 306 -11.74 -8.62 -11.85
N ILE A 307 -10.76 -8.52 -12.75
CA ILE A 307 -10.93 -8.68 -14.20
C ILE A 307 -11.32 -10.12 -14.52
N LYS A 308 -10.58 -11.08 -13.97
CA LYS A 308 -10.75 -12.51 -14.25
C LYS A 308 -12.14 -13.04 -13.92
N TYR A 309 -12.67 -12.64 -12.79
CA TYR A 309 -13.97 -13.14 -12.31
C TYR A 309 -15.12 -12.15 -12.54
N GLU A 310 -14.86 -11.03 -13.23
CA GLU A 310 -15.85 -9.95 -13.44
C GLU A 310 -16.51 -9.53 -12.13
N ARG A 311 -15.72 -9.52 -11.05
CA ARG A 311 -16.19 -9.30 -9.69
C ARG A 311 -16.75 -7.87 -9.54
N LYS A 312 -17.97 -7.76 -8.99
CA LYS A 312 -18.67 -6.49 -8.78
C LYS A 312 -18.55 -5.97 -7.34
N ILE A 313 -18.32 -6.89 -6.38
CA ILE A 313 -18.18 -6.54 -4.97
C ILE A 313 -16.72 -6.13 -4.72
N SER A 314 -16.51 -4.96 -4.13
CA SER A 314 -15.18 -4.46 -3.79
C SER A 314 -14.54 -5.24 -2.64
N LYS A 315 -13.22 -5.19 -2.56
CA LYS A 315 -12.41 -5.73 -1.46
C LYS A 315 -11.46 -4.66 -0.94
N ILE A 316 -11.30 -4.63 0.37
CA ILE A 316 -10.24 -3.85 1.03
C ILE A 316 -9.28 -4.85 1.66
N ILE A 317 -8.02 -4.85 1.21
CA ILE A 317 -6.97 -5.69 1.77
C ILE A 317 -6.06 -4.82 2.62
N VAL A 318 -5.89 -5.21 3.89
CA VAL A 318 -5.04 -4.50 4.84
C VAL A 318 -3.73 -5.25 4.98
N ILE A 319 -2.63 -4.63 4.52
CA ILE A 319 -1.28 -5.20 4.64
C ILE A 319 -0.79 -5.02 6.09
N PRO A 320 -0.24 -6.08 6.70
CA PRO A 320 0.35 -5.98 8.04
C PRO A 320 1.64 -5.15 7.99
N THR A 321 2.04 -4.63 9.16
CA THR A 321 3.29 -3.89 9.35
C THR A 321 4.06 -4.48 10.51
N GLU A 322 5.36 -4.23 10.59
CA GLU A 322 6.24 -4.71 11.65
C GLU A 322 7.05 -3.55 12.24
N LEU A 323 7.28 -3.54 13.54
CA LEU A 323 8.22 -2.62 14.17
C LEU A 323 9.62 -3.24 14.14
N ILE A 324 10.53 -2.62 13.42
CA ILE A 324 11.92 -3.03 13.32
C ILE A 324 12.73 -2.25 14.37
N LEU A 325 13.19 -2.97 15.37
CA LEU A 325 14.00 -2.39 16.44
C LEU A 325 15.47 -2.28 15.99
N ARG A 326 16.04 -1.09 16.17
CA ARG A 326 17.45 -0.77 15.93
C ARG A 326 17.98 0.11 17.08
N ASP A 327 18.95 0.95 16.81
CA ASP A 327 19.76 1.60 17.83
C ASP A 327 19.29 3.03 18.20
N SER A 328 18.21 3.53 17.58
CA SER A 328 17.74 4.92 17.75
C SER A 328 16.85 5.16 18.97
N CYS A 329 16.62 4.16 19.80
CA CYS A 329 15.79 4.27 20.99
C CYS A 329 16.50 3.68 22.20
N LYS A 330 16.32 4.31 23.38
CA LYS A 330 16.79 3.79 24.65
C LYS A 330 15.68 3.70 25.68
N LYS A 331 15.91 2.92 26.72
CA LYS A 331 15.06 2.88 27.91
C LYS A 331 15.45 4.05 28.85
N LEU A 332 14.45 4.76 29.39
CA LEU A 332 14.61 5.79 30.43
C LEU A 332 14.81 5.19 31.80
#